data_a1bafcb3bff5a4f6a94011dfc54478a2
#
_entry.id   a1bafcb3bff5a4f6a94011dfc54478a2
#
_cell.length_a   1.000
_cell.length_b   1.000
_cell.length_c   1.000
_cell.angle_alpha   90.00
_cell.angle_beta   90.00
_cell.angle_gamma   90.00
#
_symmetry.space_group_name_H-M   'P 1'
#
loop_
_entity.id
_entity.type
_entity.pdbx_description
1 polymer ?
#
loop_
_entity_poly.entity_id
_entity_poly.type
_entity_poly.pdbx_seq_one_letter_code
_entity_poly.pdbx_strand_id
1 'polypeptide(L)' 'MNIIEATKLATEQGKGIINGECMQAEIYLLPTNLCLGFMIIPFGYKYIENNKPAPRWQPKAKDIIADDWELYG' A
#
# COMPACT_ATOMS: atom_id res chain seq x y z
N MET A 1 7.09 -11.30 -2.42
CA MET A 1 8.18 -10.30 -2.57
C MET A 1 8.45 -9.61 -1.23
N ASN A 2 9.65 -9.13 -1.04
CA ASN A 2 9.88 -8.23 0.10
C ASN A 2 9.29 -6.85 -0.22
N ILE A 3 9.22 -6.00 0.81
CA ILE A 3 8.57 -4.70 0.67
C ILE A 3 9.30 -3.78 -0.31
N ILE A 4 10.62 -3.90 -0.41
CA ILE A 4 11.41 -3.05 -1.30
C ILE A 4 11.08 -3.35 -2.76
N GLU A 5 11.07 -4.64 -3.12
CA GLU A 5 10.73 -5.08 -4.48
C GLU A 5 9.29 -4.71 -4.83
N ALA A 6 8.37 -4.96 -3.92
CA ALA A 6 6.96 -4.64 -4.14
C ALA A 6 6.76 -3.15 -4.34
N THR A 7 7.41 -2.32 -3.53
CA THR A 7 7.32 -0.87 -3.65
C THR A 7 7.87 -0.37 -4.98
N LYS A 8 9.01 -0.89 -5.40
CA LYS A 8 9.61 -0.52 -6.71
C LYS A 8 8.66 -0.81 -7.85
N LEU A 9 8.13 -2.03 -7.90
CA LEU A 9 7.23 -2.44 -8.97
C LEU A 9 5.93 -1.66 -8.93
N ALA A 10 5.37 -1.44 -7.76
CA ALA A 10 4.13 -0.70 -7.61
C ALA A 10 4.29 0.73 -8.09
N THR A 11 5.39 1.38 -7.74
CA THR A 11 5.68 2.75 -8.16
C THR A 11 5.82 2.84 -9.68
N GLU A 12 6.51 1.88 -10.29
CA GLU A 12 6.68 1.84 -11.75
C GLU A 12 5.37 1.62 -12.48
N GLN A 13 4.49 0.79 -11.93
CA GLN A 13 3.26 0.37 -12.60
C GLN A 13 2.03 1.14 -12.14
N GLY A 14 2.17 2.07 -11.19
CA GLY A 14 1.03 2.81 -10.67
C GLY A 14 0.05 1.96 -9.90
N LYS A 15 0.54 0.97 -9.15
CA LYS A 15 -0.29 0.03 -8.40
C LYS A 15 -0.05 0.18 -6.90
N GLY A 16 -0.90 -0.48 -6.11
CA GLY A 16 -0.70 -0.60 -4.68
C GLY A 16 0.05 -1.87 -4.32
N ILE A 17 0.27 -2.08 -3.03
CA ILE A 17 0.86 -3.31 -2.50
C ILE A 17 -0.01 -3.84 -1.36
N ILE A 18 -0.03 -5.15 -1.20
CA ILE A 18 -0.76 -5.82 -0.12
C ILE A 18 0.08 -6.95 0.46
N ASN A 19 -0.23 -7.29 1.70
CA ASN A 19 0.27 -8.52 2.33
C ASN A 19 -0.92 -9.23 2.99
N GLY A 20 -0.68 -10.31 3.73
CA GLY A 20 -1.74 -11.08 4.36
C GLY A 20 -2.59 -10.26 5.32
N GLU A 21 -1.97 -9.40 6.11
CA GLU A 21 -2.70 -8.54 7.04
C GLU A 21 -3.57 -7.52 6.31
N CYS A 22 -3.02 -6.92 5.26
CA CYS A 22 -3.77 -5.95 4.46
C CYS A 22 -4.99 -6.61 3.83
N MET A 23 -4.83 -7.83 3.33
CA MET A 23 -5.94 -8.56 2.74
C MET A 23 -7.05 -8.84 3.75
N GLN A 24 -6.68 -9.23 4.97
CA GLN A 24 -7.66 -9.46 6.02
C GLN A 24 -8.39 -8.19 6.42
N ALA A 25 -7.69 -7.07 6.42
CA ALA A 25 -8.27 -5.76 6.75
C ALA A 25 -9.02 -5.14 5.56
N GLU A 26 -8.97 -5.76 4.39
CA GLU A 26 -9.59 -5.27 3.16
C GLU A 26 -9.07 -3.88 2.77
N ILE A 27 -7.77 -3.71 2.86
CA ILE A 27 -7.08 -2.48 2.48
C ILE A 27 -5.90 -2.79 1.57
N TYR A 28 -5.44 -1.79 0.84
CA TYR A 28 -4.15 -1.85 0.16
C TYR A 28 -3.37 -0.59 0.46
N LEU A 29 -2.07 -0.63 0.23
CA LEU A 29 -1.18 0.49 0.47
C LEU A 29 -0.75 1.08 -0.86
N LEU A 30 -0.88 2.40 -1.00
CA LEU A 30 -0.49 3.11 -2.21
C LEU A 30 0.80 3.87 -1.93
N PRO A 31 1.95 3.44 -2.48
CA PRO A 31 3.21 4.16 -2.28
C PRO A 31 3.20 5.48 -3.05
N THR A 32 3.70 6.53 -2.41
CA THR A 32 3.86 7.84 -3.05
C THR A 32 5.26 8.37 -2.76
N ASN A 33 5.69 9.31 -3.59
CA ASN A 33 6.94 10.04 -3.36
C ASN A 33 6.69 11.38 -2.65
N LEU A 34 5.48 11.59 -2.19
CA LEU A 34 5.10 12.78 -1.44
C LEU A 34 5.43 12.57 0.04
N CYS A 35 5.34 13.62 0.83
CA CYS A 35 5.56 13.52 2.27
C CYS A 35 4.55 12.63 2.97
N LEU A 36 3.44 12.28 2.29
CA LEU A 36 2.46 11.35 2.81
C LEU A 36 2.98 9.91 2.85
N GLY A 37 4.02 9.59 2.06
CA GLY A 37 4.58 8.25 2.01
C GLY A 37 3.59 7.22 1.46
N PHE A 38 3.30 6.18 2.23
CA PHE A 38 2.31 5.18 1.85
C PHE A 38 0.94 5.56 2.42
N MET A 39 -0.08 5.47 1.59
CA MET A 39 -1.44 5.74 2.02
C MET A 39 -2.22 4.45 2.16
N ILE A 40 -3.08 4.37 3.19
CA ILE A 40 -3.96 3.22 3.41
C ILE A 40 -5.28 3.48 2.68
N ILE A 41 -5.64 2.57 1.75
CA ILE A 41 -6.84 2.73 0.95
C ILE A 41 -7.72 1.49 1.08
N PRO A 42 -8.98 1.61 1.53
CA PRO A 42 -9.89 0.47 1.60
C PRO A 42 -10.21 -0.09 0.21
N PHE A 43 -10.47 -1.39 0.13
CA PHE A 43 -10.88 -2.02 -1.11
C PHE A 43 -12.17 -1.36 -1.63
N GLY A 44 -12.23 -1.17 -2.94
CA GLY A 44 -13.40 -0.56 -3.56
C GLY A 44 -13.47 0.95 -3.43
N TYR A 45 -12.57 1.54 -2.67
CA TYR A 45 -12.49 2.99 -2.50
C TYR A 45 -11.67 3.60 -3.62
N LYS A 46 -12.21 4.65 -4.22
CA LYS A 46 -11.47 5.37 -5.26
C LYS A 46 -11.07 6.73 -4.69
N TYR A 47 -9.80 6.83 -4.34
CA TYR A 47 -9.25 8.02 -3.69
C TYR A 47 -9.57 9.31 -4.45
N ILE A 48 -9.40 9.27 -5.78
CA ILE A 48 -9.62 10.43 -6.62
C ILE A 48 -11.09 10.90 -6.59
N GLU A 49 -12.03 9.96 -6.58
CA GLU A 49 -13.45 10.27 -6.59
C GLU A 49 -13.95 10.85 -5.26
N ASN A 50 -13.36 10.42 -4.17
CA ASN A 50 -13.81 10.82 -2.84
C ASN A 50 -13.17 12.11 -2.34
N ASN A 51 -12.07 12.50 -2.94
CA ASN A 51 -11.34 13.73 -2.60
C ASN A 51 -11.10 13.89 -1.10
N LYS A 52 -10.91 12.79 -0.39
CA LYS A 52 -10.64 12.78 1.05
C LYS A 52 -9.21 12.30 1.28
N PRO A 53 -8.49 12.90 2.22
CA PRO A 53 -7.14 12.43 2.54
C PRO A 53 -7.22 11.02 3.11
N ALA A 54 -6.38 10.13 2.59
CA ALA A 54 -6.23 8.79 3.12
C ALA A 54 -5.26 8.81 4.30
N PRO A 55 -5.45 7.93 5.31
CA PRO A 55 -4.52 7.85 6.42
C PRO A 55 -3.14 7.41 5.95
N ARG A 56 -2.13 7.91 6.61
CA ARG A 56 -0.76 7.46 6.35
C ARG A 56 -0.53 6.11 7.01
N TRP A 57 0.21 5.26 6.31
CA TRP A 57 0.57 3.97 6.85
C TRP A 57 1.79 4.10 7.76
N GLN A 58 1.68 3.54 8.95
CA GLN A 58 2.80 3.47 9.89
C GLN A 58 3.20 2.01 10.03
N PRO A 59 4.29 1.60 9.38
CA PRO A 59 4.68 0.19 9.37
C PRO A 59 5.20 -0.24 10.73
N LYS A 60 4.86 -1.49 11.10
CA LYS A 60 5.49 -2.16 12.22
C LYS A 60 6.71 -2.90 11.72
N ALA A 61 7.60 -3.30 12.63
CA ALA A 61 8.79 -4.05 12.24
C ALA A 61 8.44 -5.29 11.42
N LYS A 62 7.40 -6.02 11.79
CA LYS A 62 6.98 -7.22 11.07
C LYS A 62 6.52 -6.93 9.65
N ASP A 63 6.00 -5.74 9.40
CA ASP A 63 5.60 -5.34 8.04
C ASP A 63 6.81 -5.14 7.15
N ILE A 64 7.87 -4.58 7.70
CA ILE A 64 9.09 -4.27 6.96
C ILE A 64 9.84 -5.55 6.58
N ILE A 65 9.88 -6.52 7.48
CA ILE A 65 10.63 -7.76 7.25
C ILE A 65 9.82 -8.85 6.56
N ALA A 66 8.51 -8.65 6.38
CA ALA A 66 7.66 -9.63 5.71
C ALA A 66 8.08 -9.80 4.25
N ASP A 67 7.91 -10.99 3.71
CA ASP A 67 8.24 -11.28 2.31
C ASP A 67 7.03 -11.80 1.52
N ASP A 68 5.83 -11.60 2.05
CA ASP A 68 4.59 -11.99 1.40
C ASP A 68 3.90 -10.80 0.70
N TRP A 69 4.63 -9.75 0.43
CA TRP A 69 4.10 -8.59 -0.29
C TRP A 69 3.80 -8.92 -1.75
N GLU A 70 2.71 -8.36 -2.26
CA GLU A 70 2.29 -8.53 -3.65
C GLU A 70 1.76 -7.23 -4.19
N LEU A 71 1.70 -7.11 -5.52
CA LEU A 71 1.10 -5.96 -6.16
C LEU A 71 -0.42 -6.05 -6.09
N TYR A 72 -1.08 -4.91 -5.98
CA TYR A 72 -2.54 -4.81 -5.97
C TYR A 72 -2.98 -3.78 -7.03
N GLY A 73 -3.88 -4.20 -7.86
CA GLY A 73 -4.39 -3.35 -8.94
C GLY A 73 -4.14 -3.99 -10.31
#